data_d4d6249fe13cd054d9847eb578b07c7c
#
_entry.id   d4d6249fe13cd054d9847eb578b07c7c
#
_cell.length_a   1.000
_cell.length_b   1.000
_cell.length_c   1.000
_cell.angle_alpha   90.00
_cell.angle_beta   90.00
_cell.angle_gamma   90.00
#
_symmetry.space_group_name_H-M   'P 1'
#
loop_
_entity.id
_entity.type
_entity.pdbx_description
1 polymer ?
#
loop_
_entity_poly.entity_id
_entity_poly.type
_entity_poly.pdbx_seq_one_letter_code
_entity_poly.pdbx_strand_id
1 'polypeptide(L)'
;MHLIQEKIINLADNRNLSDLTLRKIGELVGEPKSPQKIKHHINQLISRGLLIIGADGKIRKVKSGIGKSGLISLPILGSANCGQALIFADEKIEGYLKLSRGLLKNSSINNIKNIFVLKAIGNSLNRAAINGKNIEDGDYVIIDKKKTVRNGDYVVSIIDGVANIKKIYIDKKNSQIILLSESTQDFPPIYISEKDGNSYLVCGKVADVIKKPDEMALMREASSSDIIKNLGNISKEEVEYYENL
;
A
#
# COMPACT_ATOMS: atom_id res chain seq x y z
N MET A 1 6.69 1.02 -12.28
CA MET A 1 7.94 0.28 -11.91
C MET A 1 8.85 0.25 -13.12
N HIS A 2 10.17 0.28 -12.93
CA HIS A 2 11.13 0.22 -14.06
C HIS A 2 11.21 -1.21 -14.62
N LEU A 3 11.34 -1.39 -15.95
CA LEU A 3 11.36 -2.71 -16.61
C LEU A 3 12.38 -3.69 -16.00
N ILE A 4 13.57 -3.18 -15.63
CA ILE A 4 14.60 -3.99 -14.96
C ILE A 4 14.12 -4.51 -13.59
N GLN A 5 13.41 -3.68 -12.83
CA GLN A 5 12.86 -4.07 -11.52
C GLN A 5 11.83 -5.19 -11.65
N GLU A 6 10.96 -5.13 -12.66
CA GLU A 6 9.98 -6.18 -12.96
C GLU A 6 10.68 -7.52 -13.27
N LYS A 7 11.70 -7.48 -14.11
CA LYS A 7 12.51 -8.66 -14.45
C LYS A 7 13.24 -9.24 -13.22
N ILE A 8 13.77 -8.39 -12.33
CA ILE A 8 14.42 -8.82 -11.07
C ILE A 8 13.39 -9.49 -10.14
N ILE A 9 12.19 -8.93 -10.01
CA ILE A 9 11.11 -9.52 -9.20
C ILE A 9 10.70 -10.89 -9.75
N ASN A 10 10.51 -11.01 -11.06
CA ASN A 10 10.15 -12.26 -11.71
C ASN A 10 11.25 -13.32 -11.54
N LEU A 11 12.51 -12.91 -11.58
CA LEU A 11 13.63 -13.80 -11.29
C LEU A 11 13.61 -14.29 -9.83
N ALA A 12 13.25 -13.41 -8.89
CA ALA A 12 13.15 -13.73 -7.46
C ALA A 12 11.97 -14.65 -7.10
N ASP A 13 10.97 -14.81 -7.99
CA ASP A 13 9.89 -15.78 -7.79
C ASP A 13 10.37 -17.22 -7.83
N ASN A 14 11.36 -17.50 -8.67
CA ASN A 14 11.84 -18.84 -8.97
C ASN A 14 13.24 -19.14 -8.42
N ARG A 15 13.97 -18.13 -7.97
CA ARG A 15 15.37 -18.26 -7.52
C ARG A 15 15.65 -17.35 -6.34
N ASN A 16 16.54 -17.79 -5.46
CA ASN A 16 17.14 -16.90 -4.47
C ASN A 16 18.20 -16.03 -5.16
N LEU A 17 18.03 -14.72 -5.12
CA LEU A 17 18.95 -13.79 -5.79
C LEU A 17 20.34 -13.76 -5.17
N SER A 18 20.49 -14.14 -3.89
CA SER A 18 21.80 -14.18 -3.21
C SER A 18 22.70 -15.30 -3.75
N ASP A 19 22.13 -16.31 -4.40
CA ASP A 19 22.91 -17.41 -5.01
C ASP A 19 23.51 -17.00 -6.36
N LEU A 20 23.21 -15.78 -6.84
CA LEU A 20 23.64 -15.24 -8.12
C LEU A 20 24.57 -14.04 -7.91
N THR A 21 25.59 -13.92 -8.73
CA THR A 21 26.39 -12.68 -8.81
C THR A 21 25.57 -11.57 -9.47
N LEU A 22 25.88 -10.30 -9.15
CA LEU A 22 25.21 -9.15 -9.78
C LEU A 22 25.37 -9.16 -11.32
N ARG A 23 26.50 -9.67 -11.84
CA ARG A 23 26.69 -9.86 -13.29
C ARG A 23 25.73 -10.90 -13.83
N LYS A 24 25.57 -12.02 -13.12
CA LYS A 24 24.65 -13.08 -13.57
C LYS A 24 23.19 -12.62 -13.55
N ILE A 25 22.81 -11.87 -12.53
CA ILE A 25 21.48 -11.22 -12.50
C ILE A 25 21.34 -10.26 -13.68
N GLY A 26 22.36 -9.43 -13.94
CA GLY A 26 22.38 -8.52 -15.09
C GLY A 26 22.19 -9.23 -16.43
N GLU A 27 22.90 -10.34 -16.67
CA GLU A 27 22.72 -11.17 -17.86
C GLU A 27 21.28 -11.66 -18.01
N LEU A 28 20.70 -12.18 -16.92
CA LEU A 28 19.34 -12.75 -16.94
C LEU A 28 18.25 -11.69 -17.15
N VAL A 29 18.48 -10.44 -16.74
CA VAL A 29 17.52 -9.34 -16.92
C VAL A 29 17.80 -8.48 -18.18
N GLY A 30 18.88 -8.79 -18.93
CA GLY A 30 19.25 -8.09 -20.17
C GLY A 30 20.12 -6.84 -19.96
N GLU A 31 20.85 -6.75 -18.82
CA GLU A 31 21.75 -5.65 -18.46
C GLU A 31 23.15 -6.15 -18.03
N PRO A 32 23.88 -6.90 -18.87
CA PRO A 32 25.10 -7.61 -18.46
C PRO A 32 26.27 -6.68 -18.12
N LYS A 33 26.27 -5.44 -18.67
CA LYS A 33 27.41 -4.51 -18.54
C LYS A 33 27.36 -3.60 -17.32
N SER A 34 26.29 -3.64 -16.50
CA SER A 34 26.07 -2.66 -15.43
C SER A 34 25.70 -3.30 -14.09
N PRO A 35 26.62 -4.05 -13.42
CA PRO A 35 26.32 -4.67 -12.13
C PRO A 35 25.90 -3.67 -11.04
N GLN A 36 26.44 -2.45 -11.05
CA GLN A 36 26.07 -1.40 -10.12
C GLN A 36 24.62 -0.93 -10.31
N LYS A 37 24.14 -0.87 -11.54
CA LYS A 37 22.75 -0.57 -11.87
C LYS A 37 21.83 -1.66 -11.31
N ILE A 38 22.22 -2.93 -11.42
CA ILE A 38 21.50 -4.06 -10.83
C ILE A 38 21.43 -3.95 -9.31
N LYS A 39 22.57 -3.68 -8.64
CA LYS A 39 22.62 -3.45 -7.18
C LYS A 39 21.68 -2.31 -6.76
N HIS A 40 21.70 -1.19 -7.48
CA HIS A 40 20.82 -0.05 -7.21
C HIS A 40 19.33 -0.44 -7.30
N HIS A 41 18.93 -1.16 -8.36
CA HIS A 41 17.55 -1.63 -8.50
C HIS A 41 17.14 -2.63 -7.42
N ILE A 42 18.02 -3.55 -7.03
CA ILE A 42 17.76 -4.48 -5.91
C ILE A 42 17.55 -3.70 -4.61
N ASN A 43 18.42 -2.73 -4.29
CA ASN A 43 18.28 -1.89 -3.10
C ASN A 43 16.97 -1.09 -3.11
N GLN A 44 16.58 -0.52 -4.24
CA GLN A 44 15.28 0.14 -4.38
C GLN A 44 14.10 -0.82 -4.16
N LEU A 45 14.19 -2.06 -4.63
CA LEU A 45 13.16 -3.06 -4.40
C LEU A 45 13.08 -3.49 -2.93
N ILE A 46 14.21 -3.54 -2.24
CA ILE A 46 14.28 -3.80 -0.80
C ILE A 46 13.69 -2.63 -0.02
N SER A 47 14.08 -1.39 -0.31
CA SER A 47 13.54 -0.20 0.36
C SER A 47 12.03 -0.04 0.17
N ARG A 48 11.49 -0.47 -0.98
CA ARG A 48 10.04 -0.51 -1.27
C ARG A 48 9.34 -1.73 -0.66
N GLY A 49 10.05 -2.62 0.02
CA GLY A 49 9.51 -3.82 0.63
C GLY A 49 9.04 -4.90 -0.37
N LEU A 50 9.45 -4.82 -1.64
CA LEU A 50 9.17 -5.83 -2.68
C LEU A 50 10.10 -7.04 -2.58
N LEU A 51 11.35 -6.81 -2.14
CA LEU A 51 12.31 -7.83 -1.77
C LEU A 51 12.67 -7.71 -0.28
N ILE A 52 13.03 -8.80 0.33
CA ILE A 52 13.54 -8.83 1.70
C ILE A 52 14.83 -9.66 1.77
N ILE A 53 15.75 -9.25 2.64
CA ILE A 53 16.90 -10.07 3.04
C ILE A 53 16.47 -10.83 4.29
N GLY A 54 16.45 -12.16 4.23
CA GLY A 54 16.17 -13.01 5.39
C GLY A 54 17.37 -13.06 6.35
N ALA A 55 17.14 -13.51 7.59
CA ALA A 55 18.22 -13.77 8.56
C ALA A 55 19.29 -14.76 8.05
N ASP A 56 18.95 -15.57 7.05
CA ASP A 56 19.84 -16.49 6.34
C ASP A 56 20.60 -15.81 5.17
N GLY A 57 20.55 -14.48 5.06
CA GLY A 57 21.17 -13.69 3.99
C GLY A 57 20.49 -13.84 2.61
N LYS A 58 19.41 -14.62 2.50
CA LYS A 58 18.74 -14.86 1.23
C LYS A 58 17.81 -13.73 0.84
N ILE A 59 17.93 -13.29 -0.43
CA ILE A 59 17.06 -12.27 -1.00
C ILE A 59 15.85 -12.94 -1.65
N ARG A 60 14.66 -12.64 -1.13
CA ARG A 60 13.39 -13.24 -1.57
C ARG A 60 12.36 -12.17 -1.88
N LYS A 61 11.45 -12.48 -2.81
CA LYS A 61 10.25 -11.67 -3.06
C LYS A 61 9.32 -11.72 -1.84
N VAL A 62 8.80 -10.56 -1.46
CA VAL A 62 7.73 -10.47 -0.46
C VAL A 62 6.42 -10.93 -1.10
N LYS A 63 5.68 -11.78 -0.41
CA LYS A 63 4.35 -12.24 -0.81
C LYS A 63 3.31 -11.70 0.16
N SER A 64 2.11 -11.41 -0.34
CA SER A 64 0.98 -11.10 0.54
C SER A 64 0.73 -12.24 1.51
N GLY A 65 0.54 -11.93 2.78
CA GLY A 65 0.23 -12.96 3.77
C GLY A 65 0.77 -12.62 5.16
N ILE A 66 0.70 -13.61 6.05
CA ILE A 66 1.22 -13.53 7.42
C ILE A 66 2.65 -14.05 7.41
N GLY A 67 3.61 -13.19 7.76
CA GLY A 67 5.00 -13.56 7.92
C GLY A 67 5.24 -14.40 9.19
N LYS A 68 6.44 -15.01 9.31
CA LYS A 68 6.85 -15.76 10.52
C LYS A 68 6.82 -14.91 11.79
N SER A 69 7.03 -13.59 11.66
CA SER A 69 6.94 -12.61 12.75
C SER A 69 5.50 -12.26 13.17
N GLY A 70 4.47 -12.84 12.53
CA GLY A 70 3.06 -12.48 12.75
C GLY A 70 2.63 -11.17 12.08
N LEU A 71 3.53 -10.46 11.38
CA LEU A 71 3.20 -9.28 10.59
C LEU A 71 2.50 -9.68 9.29
N ILE A 72 1.51 -8.89 8.93
CA ILE A 72 0.77 -9.02 7.68
C ILE A 72 1.44 -8.13 6.64
N SER A 73 1.68 -8.66 5.44
CA SER A 73 2.16 -7.91 4.27
C SER A 73 1.01 -7.73 3.29
N LEU A 74 0.55 -6.50 3.11
CA LEU A 74 -0.53 -6.13 2.18
C LEU A 74 0.05 -5.44 0.95
N PRO A 75 -0.36 -5.81 -0.29
CA PRO A 75 0.17 -5.18 -1.50
C PRO A 75 -0.35 -3.75 -1.65
N ILE A 76 0.54 -2.82 -1.97
CA ILE A 76 0.21 -1.44 -2.35
C ILE A 76 0.10 -1.41 -3.87
N LEU A 77 -1.10 -1.11 -4.39
CA LEU A 77 -1.38 -1.10 -5.83
C LEU A 77 -1.32 0.31 -6.45
N GLY A 78 -0.83 1.30 -5.72
CA GLY A 78 -0.71 2.68 -6.18
C GLY A 78 -1.51 3.67 -5.37
N SER A 79 -1.88 4.79 -6.01
CA SER A 79 -2.59 5.90 -5.38
C SER A 79 -4.00 6.06 -5.93
N ALA A 80 -4.96 6.41 -5.09
CA ALA A 80 -6.26 6.88 -5.51
C ALA A 80 -6.19 8.39 -5.83
N ASN A 81 -6.86 8.80 -6.89
CA ASN A 81 -6.88 10.14 -7.52
C ASN A 81 -5.64 10.52 -8.37
N CYS A 82 -4.72 9.63 -8.64
CA CYS A 82 -3.58 9.96 -9.49
C CYS A 82 -3.56 9.15 -10.77
N GLY A 83 -3.97 9.82 -11.86
CA GLY A 83 -3.68 9.38 -13.21
C GLY A 83 -4.39 8.10 -13.65
N GLN A 84 -4.03 7.61 -14.82
CA GLN A 84 -4.63 6.47 -15.48
C GLN A 84 -4.96 5.33 -14.53
N ALA A 85 -6.21 4.83 -14.60
CA ALA A 85 -6.66 3.67 -13.86
C ALA A 85 -5.65 2.56 -14.03
N LEU A 86 -5.00 2.28 -12.95
CA LEU A 86 -4.32 1.02 -12.83
C LEU A 86 -5.44 -0.02 -12.76
N ILE A 87 -5.73 -0.68 -13.87
CA ILE A 87 -6.40 -1.97 -13.85
C ILE A 87 -5.63 -2.77 -12.80
N PHE A 88 -6.33 -3.21 -11.75
CA PHE A 88 -5.74 -3.94 -10.63
C PHE A 88 -5.28 -5.34 -11.10
N ALA A 89 -4.34 -5.36 -12.06
CA ALA A 89 -3.60 -6.56 -12.37
C ALA A 89 -2.51 -6.73 -11.31
N ASP A 90 -2.31 -7.93 -10.82
CA ASP A 90 -1.25 -8.30 -9.86
C ASP A 90 0.16 -7.87 -10.31
N GLU A 91 0.29 -7.44 -11.55
CA GLU A 91 1.53 -7.03 -12.20
C GLU A 91 2.06 -5.64 -11.79
N LYS A 92 1.25 -4.81 -11.08
CA LYS A 92 1.63 -3.43 -10.73
C LYS A 92 1.72 -3.17 -9.23
N ILE A 93 2.14 -4.15 -8.44
CA ILE A 93 2.39 -3.93 -7.01
C ILE A 93 3.57 -2.95 -6.87
N GLU A 94 3.34 -1.80 -6.24
CA GLU A 94 4.36 -0.78 -6.00
C GLU A 94 5.21 -1.07 -4.76
N GLY A 95 4.68 -1.82 -3.82
CA GLY A 95 5.32 -2.18 -2.57
C GLY A 95 4.41 -3.02 -1.68
N TYR A 96 4.85 -3.25 -0.44
CA TYR A 96 4.04 -3.92 0.57
C TYR A 96 4.02 -3.12 1.86
N LEU A 97 2.82 -2.87 2.37
CA LEU A 97 2.62 -2.33 3.71
C LEU A 97 2.69 -3.49 4.73
N LYS A 98 3.61 -3.39 5.69
CA LYS A 98 3.72 -4.37 6.79
C LYS A 98 2.98 -3.84 8.01
N LEU A 99 2.06 -4.63 8.53
CA LEU A 99 1.20 -4.25 9.65
C LEU A 99 1.17 -5.34 10.71
N SER A 100 1.13 -4.94 11.98
CA SER A 100 0.72 -5.83 13.06
C SER A 100 -0.76 -6.18 12.89
N ARG A 101 -1.11 -7.45 13.12
CA ARG A 101 -2.50 -7.91 13.05
C ARG A 101 -3.42 -7.15 14.01
N GLY A 102 -2.87 -6.68 15.15
CA GLY A 102 -3.60 -5.89 16.14
C GLY A 102 -4.12 -4.56 15.61
N LEU A 103 -3.47 -3.97 14.59
CA LEU A 103 -3.92 -2.72 13.98
C LEU A 103 -5.17 -2.90 13.11
N LEU A 104 -5.51 -4.12 12.71
CA LEU A 104 -6.66 -4.46 11.88
C LEU A 104 -7.83 -5.06 12.69
N LYS A 105 -7.82 -4.95 14.02
CA LYS A 105 -8.82 -5.60 14.90
C LYS A 105 -10.25 -5.14 14.63
N ASN A 106 -10.44 -3.89 14.24
CA ASN A 106 -11.77 -3.31 13.96
C ASN A 106 -12.21 -3.55 12.51
N SER A 107 -11.33 -4.04 11.64
CA SER A 107 -11.67 -4.35 10.28
C SER A 107 -12.07 -5.83 10.17
N SER A 108 -13.27 -6.09 9.66
CA SER A 108 -13.76 -7.46 9.36
C SER A 108 -12.98 -8.07 8.19
N ILE A 109 -11.64 -8.08 8.28
CA ILE A 109 -10.78 -8.65 7.24
C ILE A 109 -10.72 -10.16 7.43
N ASN A 110 -11.57 -10.86 6.72
CA ASN A 110 -11.68 -12.31 6.81
C ASN A 110 -10.66 -13.05 5.93
N ASN A 111 -10.20 -12.41 4.85
CA ASN A 111 -9.27 -13.03 3.91
C ASN A 111 -8.27 -12.02 3.35
N ILE A 112 -7.03 -12.10 3.79
CA ILE A 112 -5.93 -11.21 3.38
C ILE A 112 -5.69 -11.24 1.86
N LYS A 113 -6.00 -12.33 1.18
CA LYS A 113 -5.86 -12.45 -0.29
C LYS A 113 -6.76 -11.49 -1.06
N ASN A 114 -7.86 -11.06 -0.47
CA ASN A 114 -8.79 -10.11 -1.07
C ASN A 114 -8.47 -8.65 -0.72
N ILE A 115 -7.41 -8.42 0.04
CA ILE A 115 -7.05 -7.10 0.55
C ILE A 115 -5.92 -6.51 -0.26
N PHE A 116 -6.06 -5.24 -0.59
CA PHE A 116 -4.98 -4.41 -1.11
C PHE A 116 -4.99 -3.03 -0.45
N VAL A 117 -3.95 -2.27 -0.67
CA VAL A 117 -3.76 -0.93 -0.11
C VAL A 117 -3.62 0.07 -1.23
N LEU A 118 -4.24 1.24 -1.06
CA LEU A 118 -4.00 2.42 -1.87
C LEU A 118 -3.44 3.53 -0.97
N LYS A 119 -2.57 4.35 -1.53
CA LYS A 119 -2.17 5.61 -0.89
C LYS A 119 -3.19 6.68 -1.26
N ALA A 120 -3.78 7.34 -0.27
CA ALA A 120 -4.71 8.44 -0.50
C ALA A 120 -3.96 9.67 -1.03
N ILE A 121 -4.61 10.38 -1.97
CA ILE A 121 -4.14 11.68 -2.45
C ILE A 121 -5.28 12.67 -2.36
N GLY A 122 -5.00 13.83 -1.78
CA GLY A 122 -5.96 14.89 -1.58
C GLY A 122 -6.87 14.67 -0.36
N ASN A 123 -7.79 15.61 -0.15
CA ASN A 123 -8.55 15.76 1.09
C ASN A 123 -10.06 15.55 0.93
N SER A 124 -10.50 14.87 -0.14
CA SER A 124 -11.94 14.72 -0.42
C SER A 124 -12.71 13.89 0.60
N LEU A 125 -12.02 13.25 1.55
CA LEU A 125 -12.59 12.42 2.61
C LEU A 125 -12.00 12.74 4.00
N ASN A 126 -11.52 13.97 4.22
CA ASN A 126 -10.92 14.36 5.51
C ASN A 126 -11.95 14.51 6.65
N ARG A 127 -13.25 14.36 6.37
CA ARG A 127 -14.34 14.22 7.34
C ARG A 127 -14.98 12.84 7.37
N ALA A 128 -14.44 11.88 6.62
CA ALA A 128 -14.94 10.52 6.63
C ALA A 128 -14.84 9.90 8.03
N ALA A 129 -15.72 8.94 8.33
CA ALA A 129 -15.75 8.21 9.59
C ALA A 129 -15.61 6.71 9.36
N ILE A 130 -14.38 6.24 9.12
CA ILE A 130 -14.07 4.83 8.86
C ILE A 130 -13.42 4.25 10.12
N ASN A 131 -14.16 3.44 10.88
CA ASN A 131 -13.69 2.91 12.17
C ASN A 131 -13.15 4.02 13.10
N GLY A 132 -13.78 5.21 13.08
CA GLY A 132 -13.35 6.39 13.87
C GLY A 132 -12.19 7.17 13.26
N LYS A 133 -11.77 6.87 12.03
CA LYS A 133 -10.68 7.55 11.32
C LYS A 133 -11.20 8.23 10.07
N ASN A 134 -10.63 9.37 9.72
CA ASN A 134 -10.78 10.04 8.42
C ASN A 134 -9.71 9.57 7.43
N ILE A 135 -9.80 10.05 6.18
CA ILE A 135 -8.77 9.85 5.15
C ILE A 135 -8.16 11.20 4.79
N GLU A 136 -6.87 11.32 4.97
CA GLU A 136 -6.07 12.49 4.61
C GLU A 136 -5.00 12.14 3.58
N ASP A 137 -4.40 13.17 3.00
CA ASP A 137 -3.34 13.00 2.00
C ASP A 137 -2.16 12.19 2.56
N GLY A 138 -1.77 11.16 1.83
CA GLY A 138 -0.68 10.25 2.20
C GLY A 138 -1.08 9.06 3.08
N ASP A 139 -2.31 8.98 3.58
CA ASP A 139 -2.79 7.83 4.36
C ASP A 139 -2.83 6.56 3.51
N TYR A 140 -2.68 5.41 4.19
CA TYR A 140 -2.85 4.10 3.56
C TYR A 140 -4.28 3.60 3.78
N VAL A 141 -5.03 3.45 2.69
CA VAL A 141 -6.41 3.00 2.70
C VAL A 141 -6.45 1.51 2.38
N ILE A 142 -7.02 0.73 3.28
CA ILE A 142 -7.14 -0.73 3.17
C ILE A 142 -8.46 -1.07 2.50
N ILE A 143 -8.41 -1.79 1.40
CA ILE A 143 -9.56 -2.12 0.54
C ILE A 143 -9.81 -3.62 0.53
N ASP A 144 -11.07 -4.01 0.70
CA ASP A 144 -11.54 -5.39 0.51
C ASP A 144 -12.32 -5.52 -0.81
N LYS A 145 -11.76 -6.30 -1.75
CA LYS A 145 -12.34 -6.55 -3.09
C LYS A 145 -13.66 -7.34 -3.06
N LYS A 146 -13.89 -8.12 -2.02
CA LYS A 146 -15.01 -9.09 -1.96
C LYS A 146 -16.14 -8.66 -1.04
N LYS A 147 -16.01 -7.52 -0.36
CA LYS A 147 -17.05 -7.04 0.55
C LYS A 147 -18.24 -6.48 -0.22
N THR A 148 -19.45 -6.89 0.18
CA THR A 148 -20.68 -6.32 -0.38
C THR A 148 -20.78 -4.84 -0.04
N VAL A 149 -21.06 -4.03 -1.06
CA VAL A 149 -21.21 -2.58 -0.96
C VAL A 149 -22.67 -2.23 -0.65
N ARG A 150 -22.88 -1.28 0.25
CA ARG A 150 -24.17 -0.74 0.67
C ARG A 150 -24.13 0.79 0.66
N ASN A 151 -25.30 1.42 0.66
CA ASN A 151 -25.40 2.88 0.82
C ASN A 151 -24.66 3.34 2.09
N GLY A 152 -23.89 4.41 1.95
CA GLY A 152 -23.08 4.98 3.01
C GLY A 152 -21.69 4.36 3.17
N ASP A 153 -21.37 3.31 2.42
CA ASP A 153 -20.03 2.74 2.42
C ASP A 153 -19.04 3.63 1.67
N TYR A 154 -17.77 3.59 2.08
CA TYR A 154 -16.70 4.19 1.30
C TYR A 154 -16.15 3.13 0.35
N VAL A 155 -16.05 3.47 -0.92
CA VAL A 155 -15.64 2.54 -1.98
C VAL A 155 -14.51 3.11 -2.81
N VAL A 156 -13.70 2.23 -3.36
CA VAL A 156 -12.81 2.55 -4.47
C VAL A 156 -13.56 2.25 -5.76
N SER A 157 -13.64 3.23 -6.62
CA SER A 157 -14.20 3.10 -7.95
C SER A 157 -13.27 3.67 -9.01
N ILE A 158 -13.34 3.10 -10.20
CA ILE A 158 -12.67 3.62 -11.40
C ILE A 158 -13.71 4.31 -12.24
N ILE A 159 -13.47 5.58 -12.57
CA ILE A 159 -14.30 6.41 -13.44
C ILE A 159 -13.36 6.98 -14.50
N ASP A 160 -13.67 6.77 -15.76
CA ASP A 160 -12.87 7.22 -16.91
C ASP A 160 -11.38 6.88 -16.76
N GLY A 161 -11.13 5.71 -16.22
CA GLY A 161 -9.76 5.27 -16.00
C GLY A 161 -9.07 5.83 -14.74
N VAL A 162 -9.72 6.61 -13.89
CA VAL A 162 -9.15 7.21 -12.67
C VAL A 162 -9.73 6.54 -11.42
N ALA A 163 -8.85 6.10 -10.52
CA ALA A 163 -9.26 5.53 -9.24
C ALA A 163 -9.66 6.65 -8.26
N ASN A 164 -10.88 6.54 -7.72
CA ASN A 164 -11.45 7.47 -6.76
C ASN A 164 -11.90 6.74 -5.49
N ILE A 165 -11.69 7.34 -4.33
CA ILE A 165 -12.32 6.90 -3.08
C ILE A 165 -13.43 7.88 -2.74
N LYS A 166 -14.66 7.38 -2.62
CA LYS A 166 -15.85 8.18 -2.32
C LYS A 166 -16.84 7.39 -1.47
N LYS A 167 -17.76 8.12 -0.84
CA LYS A 167 -18.93 7.52 -0.20
C LYS A 167 -19.99 7.24 -1.25
N ILE A 168 -20.49 6.00 -1.31
CA ILE A 168 -21.46 5.58 -2.32
C ILE A 168 -22.88 5.72 -1.80
N TYR A 169 -23.77 6.19 -2.67
CA TYR A 169 -25.21 6.15 -2.53
C TYR A 169 -25.85 5.59 -3.80
N ILE A 170 -26.59 4.48 -3.66
CA ILE A 170 -27.29 3.80 -4.75
C ILE A 170 -28.73 4.26 -4.71
N ASP A 171 -29.14 5.10 -5.66
CA ASP A 171 -30.50 5.61 -5.80
C ASP A 171 -31.27 4.76 -6.81
N LYS A 172 -31.92 3.72 -6.30
CA LYS A 172 -32.71 2.79 -7.10
C LYS A 172 -33.92 3.46 -7.77
N LYS A 173 -34.47 4.53 -7.17
CA LYS A 173 -35.64 5.23 -7.70
C LYS A 173 -35.32 5.92 -9.02
N ASN A 174 -34.13 6.51 -9.10
CA ASN A 174 -33.67 7.24 -10.26
C ASN A 174 -32.69 6.44 -11.13
N SER A 175 -32.45 5.15 -10.80
CA SER A 175 -31.49 4.26 -11.48
C SER A 175 -30.11 4.91 -11.63
N GLN A 176 -29.59 5.46 -10.54
CA GLN A 176 -28.29 6.16 -10.52
C GLN A 176 -27.48 5.82 -9.29
N ILE A 177 -26.18 5.94 -9.44
CA ILE A 177 -25.18 5.86 -8.36
C ILE A 177 -24.64 7.26 -8.15
N ILE A 178 -24.55 7.68 -6.88
CA ILE A 178 -24.03 8.98 -6.50
C ILE A 178 -22.79 8.73 -5.65
N LEU A 179 -21.69 9.35 -6.03
CA LEU A 179 -20.44 9.30 -5.27
C LEU A 179 -20.20 10.65 -4.59
N LEU A 180 -20.12 10.62 -3.26
CA LEU A 180 -20.05 11.79 -2.42
C LEU A 180 -18.66 11.93 -1.78
N SER A 181 -18.19 13.16 -1.70
CA SER A 181 -17.06 13.52 -0.84
C SER A 181 -17.57 13.87 0.57
N GLU A 182 -16.76 13.60 1.58
CA GLU A 182 -16.97 14.09 2.96
C GLU A 182 -15.73 14.87 3.36
N SER A 183 -15.75 16.17 3.08
CA SER A 183 -14.58 17.03 3.21
C SER A 183 -14.91 18.37 3.86
N THR A 184 -13.85 19.05 4.33
CA THR A 184 -13.89 20.48 4.70
C THR A 184 -13.95 21.38 3.48
N GLN A 185 -13.60 20.88 2.31
CA GLN A 185 -13.68 21.57 1.03
C GLN A 185 -14.94 21.11 0.29
N ASP A 186 -15.48 21.98 -0.56
CA ASP A 186 -16.63 21.65 -1.38
C ASP A 186 -16.17 20.88 -2.63
N PHE A 187 -16.62 19.64 -2.74
CA PHE A 187 -16.42 18.76 -3.90
C PHE A 187 -17.80 18.38 -4.46
N PRO A 188 -18.08 18.67 -5.74
CA PRO A 188 -19.35 18.30 -6.33
C PRO A 188 -19.54 16.77 -6.33
N PRO A 189 -20.78 16.28 -6.13
CA PRO A 189 -21.09 14.87 -6.30
C PRO A 189 -20.87 14.39 -7.73
N ILE A 190 -20.54 13.11 -7.88
CA ILE A 190 -20.45 12.46 -9.19
C ILE A 190 -21.70 11.59 -9.36
N TYR A 191 -22.47 11.86 -10.40
CA TYR A 191 -23.69 11.12 -10.74
C TYR A 191 -23.39 10.17 -11.90
N ILE A 192 -23.73 8.91 -11.74
CA ILE A 192 -23.48 7.86 -12.72
C ILE A 192 -24.82 7.14 -12.97
N SER A 193 -25.26 7.07 -14.22
CA SER A 193 -26.40 6.28 -14.60
C SER A 193 -26.06 4.79 -14.54
N GLU A 194 -26.96 3.95 -14.03
CA GLU A 194 -26.78 2.48 -14.07
C GLU A 194 -26.62 1.94 -15.50
N LYS A 195 -27.03 2.71 -16.51
CA LYS A 195 -26.89 2.34 -17.93
C LYS A 195 -25.47 2.57 -18.47
N ASP A 196 -24.67 3.40 -17.80
CA ASP A 196 -23.30 3.76 -18.23
C ASP A 196 -22.22 2.81 -17.69
N GLY A 197 -22.58 1.53 -17.53
CA GLY A 197 -21.76 0.50 -16.87
C GLY A 197 -20.37 0.25 -17.46
N ASN A 198 -20.04 0.81 -18.63
CA ASN A 198 -18.72 0.66 -19.23
C ASN A 198 -17.69 1.69 -18.73
N SER A 199 -18.13 2.78 -18.10
CA SER A 199 -17.26 3.87 -17.64
C SER A 199 -17.03 3.86 -16.13
N TYR A 200 -17.66 2.94 -15.41
CA TYR A 200 -17.65 2.88 -13.95
C TYR A 200 -17.47 1.46 -13.42
N LEU A 201 -16.54 1.27 -12.52
CA LEU A 201 -16.26 -0.01 -11.86
C LEU A 201 -16.00 0.21 -10.37
N VAL A 202 -16.76 -0.47 -9.50
CA VAL A 202 -16.43 -0.57 -8.07
C VAL A 202 -15.39 -1.67 -7.85
N CYS A 203 -14.22 -1.29 -7.37
CA CYS A 203 -13.09 -2.21 -7.16
C CYS A 203 -13.05 -2.82 -5.77
N GLY A 204 -13.75 -2.22 -4.81
CA GLY A 204 -13.83 -2.73 -3.44
C GLY A 204 -14.32 -1.69 -2.44
N LYS A 205 -14.54 -2.18 -1.23
CA LYS A 205 -14.97 -1.38 -0.08
C LYS A 205 -13.78 -1.03 0.80
N VAL A 206 -13.73 0.21 1.32
CA VAL A 206 -12.77 0.60 2.35
C VAL A 206 -13.06 -0.20 3.61
N ALA A 207 -12.05 -0.92 4.08
CA ALA A 207 -12.11 -1.74 5.30
C ALA A 207 -11.51 -1.02 6.51
N ASP A 208 -10.41 -0.28 6.32
CA ASP A 208 -9.75 0.48 7.37
C ASP A 208 -8.81 1.55 6.78
N VAL A 209 -8.28 2.41 7.64
CA VAL A 209 -7.29 3.44 7.30
C VAL A 209 -6.11 3.33 8.25
N ILE A 210 -4.90 3.33 7.72
CA ILE A 210 -3.67 3.47 8.48
C ILE A 210 -3.14 4.87 8.23
N LYS A 211 -3.10 5.67 9.25
CA LYS A 211 -2.65 7.07 9.17
C LYS A 211 -1.18 7.14 8.80
N LYS A 212 -0.84 8.05 7.90
CA LYS A 212 0.55 8.42 7.64
C LYS A 212 1.18 8.91 8.95
N PRO A 213 2.40 8.47 9.30
CA PRO A 213 3.12 9.03 10.44
C PRO A 213 3.29 10.56 10.27
N ASP A 214 3.06 11.30 11.33
CA ASP A 214 3.40 12.71 11.38
C ASP A 214 4.93 12.84 11.52
N GLU A 215 5.61 13.15 10.41
CA GLU A 215 7.06 13.27 10.38
C GLU A 215 7.58 14.37 11.34
N MET A 216 6.80 15.45 11.54
CA MET A 216 7.17 16.50 12.49
C MET A 216 6.98 16.05 13.95
N ALA A 217 5.96 15.28 14.26
CA ALA A 217 5.79 14.67 15.58
C ALA A 217 6.91 13.67 15.87
N LEU A 218 7.24 12.81 14.91
CA LEU A 218 8.36 11.87 15.03
C LEU A 218 9.70 12.58 15.25
N MET A 219 9.95 13.70 14.57
CA MET A 219 11.18 14.49 14.78
C MET A 219 11.22 15.21 16.13
N ARG A 220 10.07 15.61 16.68
CA ARG A 220 9.97 16.22 18.01
C ARG A 220 10.15 15.21 19.13
N GLU A 221 9.67 13.99 18.95
CA GLU A 221 9.80 12.90 19.92
C GLU A 221 11.13 12.16 19.82
N ALA A 222 11.81 12.25 18.69
CA ALA A 222 13.15 11.69 18.46
C ALA A 222 14.29 12.57 18.96
N SER A 223 14.21 13.05 20.20
CA SER A 223 15.43 13.08 20.98
C SER A 223 15.75 11.63 21.31
N SER A 224 16.87 11.11 20.81
CA SER A 224 17.29 9.70 20.91
C SER A 224 17.18 9.08 22.31
N SER A 225 17.18 9.88 23.37
CA SER A 225 17.00 9.46 24.77
C SER A 225 15.60 8.95 25.13
N ASP A 226 14.52 9.41 24.46
CA ASP A 226 13.15 9.07 24.85
C ASP A 226 12.64 7.79 24.17
N ILE A 227 13.11 7.49 22.97
CA ILE A 227 12.83 6.21 22.29
C ILE A 227 13.47 5.06 23.06
N ILE A 228 14.70 5.26 23.55
CA ILE A 228 15.46 4.27 24.32
C ILE A 228 14.83 3.97 25.68
N LYS A 229 14.31 4.98 26.37
CA LYS A 229 13.59 4.81 27.66
C LYS A 229 12.27 4.04 27.50
N ASN A 230 11.59 4.18 26.36
CA ASN A 230 10.31 3.50 26.12
C ASN A 230 10.46 2.07 25.60
N LEU A 231 11.64 1.68 25.08
CA LEU A 231 11.91 0.31 24.61
C LEU A 231 12.38 -0.64 25.72
N GLY A 232 12.52 -0.17 26.96
CA GLY A 232 12.81 -0.94 28.18
C GLY A 232 13.86 -2.04 27.99
N ASN A 233 15.08 -1.87 28.52
CA ASN A 233 16.18 -2.85 28.57
C ASN A 233 17.00 -3.10 27.29
N ILE A 234 17.31 -2.07 26.55
CA ILE A 234 18.40 -2.15 25.56
C ILE A 234 19.72 -1.84 26.29
N SER A 235 20.77 -2.68 26.08
CA SER A 235 22.08 -2.49 26.68
C SER A 235 22.76 -1.22 26.15
N LYS A 236 23.70 -0.64 26.95
CA LYS A 236 24.46 0.53 26.51
C LYS A 236 25.22 0.30 25.19
N GLU A 237 25.66 -0.92 24.93
CA GLU A 237 26.39 -1.33 23.73
C GLU A 237 25.48 -1.30 22.47
N GLU A 238 24.20 -1.65 22.61
CA GLU A 238 23.23 -1.57 21.51
C GLU A 238 22.87 -0.11 21.17
N VAL A 239 22.88 0.78 22.14
CA VAL A 239 22.65 2.23 21.94
C VAL A 239 23.78 2.84 21.12
N GLU A 240 25.04 2.55 21.47
CA GLU A 240 26.22 3.07 20.79
C GLU A 240 26.33 2.61 19.32
N TYR A 241 25.77 1.43 19.01
CA TYR A 241 25.68 0.92 17.64
C TYR A 241 24.74 1.75 16.75
N TYR A 242 23.60 2.25 17.29
CA TYR A 242 22.64 3.04 16.54
C TYR A 242 22.96 4.53 16.46
N GLU A 243 23.80 5.06 17.37
CA GLU A 243 24.29 6.45 17.32
C GLU A 243 25.41 6.66 16.30
N ASN A 244 26.02 5.56 15.80
CA ASN A 244 27.11 5.59 14.82
C ASN A 244 26.68 5.16 13.40
N LEU A 245 25.38 5.03 13.12
CA LEU A 245 24.77 4.79 11.81
C LEU A 245 24.18 6.05 11.20
#